data_ed34d3caa658919cd93436d39f86d470
#
_entry.id   ed34d3caa658919cd93436d39f86d470
#
_cell.length_a   1.000
_cell.length_b   1.000
_cell.length_c   1.000
_cell.angle_alpha   90.00
_cell.angle_beta   90.00
_cell.angle_gamma   90.00
#
_symmetry.space_group_name_H-M   'P 1'
#
loop_
_entity.id
_entity.type
_entity.pdbx_description
1 polymer ?
#
loop_
_entity_poly.entity_id
_entity_poly.type
_entity_poly.pdbx_seq_one_letter_code
_entity_poly.pdbx_strand_id
1 'polypeptide(L)'
;EIADVKVFLFGGGDDECKILAGWAQMYGFAMSPAVARMGFPAELSLLSHIDVMLTMDSANMHLASLVGTKCVTMWGATHPYCGYKGWHQDESLNLSLPMPCRPCSLYGDKQCHRGDYHCLTAIKPRVVADRVKLALDDVKMKKTNLQGNQK
;
A
#
# COMPACT_ATOMS: atom_id res chain seq x y z
N GLU A 1 -15.80 6.92 -5.89
CA GLU A 1 -14.74 7.51 -6.72
C GLU A 1 -13.95 8.50 -5.88
N ILE A 2 -12.61 8.45 -5.94
CA ILE A 2 -11.73 9.43 -5.29
C ILE A 2 -11.32 10.40 -6.39
N ALA A 3 -11.77 11.65 -6.30
CA ALA A 3 -11.45 12.68 -7.29
C ALA A 3 -10.05 13.26 -7.04
N ASP A 4 -9.44 13.77 -8.10
CA ASP A 4 -8.17 14.53 -8.07
C ASP A 4 -6.99 13.77 -7.46
N VAL A 5 -6.87 12.49 -7.77
CA VAL A 5 -5.72 11.67 -7.36
C VAL A 5 -4.84 11.32 -8.55
N LYS A 6 -3.53 11.39 -8.32
CA LYS A 6 -2.53 10.81 -9.22
C LYS A 6 -2.07 9.49 -8.64
N VAL A 7 -2.14 8.43 -9.45
CA VAL A 7 -1.76 7.08 -9.02
C VAL A 7 -0.42 6.71 -9.63
N PHE A 8 0.49 6.23 -8.78
CA PHE A 8 1.76 5.65 -9.19
C PHE A 8 1.76 4.16 -8.88
N LEU A 9 2.12 3.34 -9.86
CA LEU A 9 2.22 1.90 -9.73
C LEU A 9 3.66 1.52 -9.38
N PHE A 10 3.85 0.80 -8.28
CA PHE A 10 5.14 0.28 -7.83
C PHE A 10 5.20 -1.22 -8.07
N GLY A 11 6.32 -1.71 -8.57
CA GLY A 11 6.57 -3.11 -8.78
C GLY A 11 7.95 -3.37 -9.36
N GLY A 12 8.41 -4.61 -9.32
CA GLY A 12 9.73 -5.03 -9.79
C GLY A 12 9.68 -6.39 -10.48
N GLY A 13 10.68 -6.64 -11.32
CA GLY A 13 10.74 -7.84 -12.16
C GLY A 13 9.92 -7.73 -13.45
N ASP A 14 10.30 -8.55 -14.44
CA ASP A 14 9.79 -8.38 -15.80
C ASP A 14 8.29 -8.70 -15.94
N ASP A 15 7.80 -9.71 -15.22
CA ASP A 15 6.40 -10.13 -15.35
C ASP A 15 5.45 -9.16 -14.65
N GLU A 16 5.82 -8.68 -13.46
CA GLU A 16 5.05 -7.66 -12.76
C GLU A 16 5.03 -6.34 -13.55
N CYS A 17 6.17 -5.92 -14.10
CA CYS A 17 6.25 -4.73 -14.94
C CYS A 17 5.34 -4.81 -16.19
N LYS A 18 5.17 -5.99 -16.81
CA LYS A 18 4.24 -6.16 -17.94
C LYS A 18 2.79 -5.94 -17.50
N ILE A 19 2.40 -6.51 -16.36
CA ILE A 19 1.04 -6.33 -15.81
C ILE A 19 0.79 -4.86 -15.49
N LEU A 20 1.72 -4.21 -14.81
CA LEU A 20 1.61 -2.80 -14.43
C LEU A 20 1.57 -1.87 -15.66
N ALA A 21 2.31 -2.18 -16.72
CA ALA A 21 2.26 -1.45 -17.98
C ALA A 21 0.86 -1.52 -18.62
N GLY A 22 0.22 -2.69 -18.59
CA GLY A 22 -1.15 -2.86 -19.05
C GLY A 22 -2.13 -2.01 -18.26
N TRP A 23 -2.01 -1.97 -16.95
CA TRP A 23 -2.87 -1.13 -16.09
C TRP A 23 -2.59 0.37 -16.29
N ALA A 24 -1.34 0.77 -16.42
CA ALA A 24 -0.97 2.16 -16.69
C ALA A 24 -1.61 2.66 -17.99
N GLN A 25 -1.56 1.84 -19.04
CA GLN A 25 -2.18 2.17 -20.33
C GLN A 25 -3.72 2.22 -20.22
N MET A 26 -4.34 1.26 -19.53
CA MET A 26 -5.80 1.15 -19.42
C MET A 26 -6.41 2.28 -18.59
N TYR A 27 -5.75 2.71 -17.52
CA TYR A 27 -6.30 3.65 -16.54
C TYR A 27 -5.60 5.01 -16.49
N GLY A 28 -4.58 5.24 -17.30
CA GLY A 28 -3.80 6.47 -17.29
C GLY A 28 -2.93 6.66 -16.05
N PHE A 29 -2.53 5.56 -15.39
CA PHE A 29 -1.66 5.63 -14.22
C PHE A 29 -0.20 5.87 -14.60
N ALA A 30 0.55 6.50 -13.71
CA ALA A 30 1.99 6.62 -13.85
C ALA A 30 2.66 5.36 -13.31
N MET A 31 3.64 4.84 -14.03
CA MET A 31 4.46 3.73 -13.55
C MET A 31 5.71 4.24 -12.85
N SER A 32 6.17 3.49 -11.85
CA SER A 32 7.46 3.70 -11.21
C SER A 32 8.64 2.89 -11.81
N PRO A 33 8.54 2.11 -12.90
CA PRO A 33 9.67 1.31 -13.40
C PRO A 33 10.91 2.14 -13.72
N ALA A 34 10.72 3.41 -14.06
CA ALA A 34 11.83 4.35 -14.21
C ALA A 34 12.56 4.57 -12.87
N VAL A 35 11.81 4.60 -11.77
CA VAL A 35 12.32 4.74 -10.40
C VAL A 35 13.04 3.48 -9.96
N ALA A 36 12.48 2.30 -10.19
CA ALA A 36 13.14 1.03 -9.88
C ALA A 36 14.49 0.87 -10.59
N ARG A 37 14.62 1.41 -11.82
CA ARG A 37 15.89 1.44 -12.55
C ARG A 37 16.91 2.45 -12.00
N MET A 38 16.44 3.46 -11.29
CA MET A 38 17.27 4.49 -10.65
C MET A 38 17.70 4.08 -9.23
N GLY A 39 17.26 2.94 -8.73
CA GLY A 39 17.60 2.37 -7.44
C GLY A 39 16.84 2.98 -6.25
N PHE A 40 17.10 2.43 -5.07
CA PHE A 40 16.41 2.78 -3.83
C PHE A 40 16.37 4.28 -3.47
N PRO A 41 17.43 5.08 -3.67
CA PRO A 41 17.35 6.52 -3.34
C PRO A 41 16.26 7.26 -4.11
N ALA A 42 16.09 6.97 -5.40
CA ALA A 42 15.05 7.60 -6.22
C ALA A 42 13.65 7.09 -5.84
N GLU A 43 13.53 5.83 -5.50
CA GLU A 43 12.29 5.22 -5.04
C GLU A 43 11.85 5.82 -3.69
N LEU A 44 12.75 5.95 -2.73
CA LEU A 44 12.50 6.62 -1.46
C LEU A 44 12.14 8.11 -1.65
N SER A 45 12.81 8.79 -2.57
CA SER A 45 12.48 10.17 -2.93
C SER A 45 11.05 10.28 -3.47
N LEU A 46 10.65 9.41 -4.40
CA LEU A 46 9.26 9.39 -4.88
C LEU A 46 8.30 9.10 -3.74
N LEU A 47 8.56 8.06 -2.94
CA LEU A 47 7.71 7.68 -1.81
C LEU A 47 7.51 8.83 -0.82
N SER A 48 8.54 9.63 -0.53
CA SER A 48 8.44 10.79 0.38
C SER A 48 7.52 11.91 -0.13
N HIS A 49 7.17 11.90 -1.41
CA HIS A 49 6.26 12.88 -2.03
C HIS A 49 4.84 12.34 -2.28
N ILE A 50 4.59 11.08 -1.95
CA ILE A 50 3.25 10.49 -2.06
C ILE A 50 2.48 10.70 -0.76
N ASP A 51 1.19 10.98 -0.87
CA ASP A 51 0.34 11.18 0.30
C ASP A 51 0.01 9.87 1.02
N VAL A 52 -0.31 8.82 0.25
CA VAL A 52 -0.71 7.52 0.80
C VAL A 52 -0.19 6.40 -0.08
N MET A 53 0.40 5.38 0.53
CA MET A 53 0.78 4.12 -0.11
C MET A 53 -0.28 3.06 0.17
N LEU A 54 -0.92 2.53 -0.89
CA LEU A 54 -1.73 1.31 -0.79
C LEU A 54 -0.84 0.11 -1.13
N THR A 55 -0.71 -0.82 -0.20
CA THR A 55 0.20 -1.95 -0.36
C THR A 55 -0.30 -3.19 0.40
N MET A 56 0.38 -4.30 0.19
CA MET A 56 0.25 -5.48 1.03
C MET A 56 1.39 -5.53 2.07
N ASP A 57 1.50 -6.63 2.81
CA ASP A 57 2.70 -6.98 3.56
C ASP A 57 3.86 -7.21 2.58
N SER A 58 4.63 -6.17 2.31
CA SER A 58 5.66 -6.15 1.28
C SER A 58 6.76 -5.14 1.59
N ALA A 59 7.87 -5.21 0.86
CA ALA A 59 8.98 -4.26 0.98
C ALA A 59 8.51 -2.80 0.82
N ASN A 60 7.55 -2.53 -0.06
CA ASN A 60 7.04 -1.18 -0.30
C ASN A 60 6.41 -0.54 0.94
N MET A 61 5.75 -1.32 1.82
CA MET A 61 5.25 -0.83 3.10
C MET A 61 6.39 -0.33 3.99
N HIS A 62 7.49 -1.07 4.03
CA HIS A 62 8.64 -0.69 4.86
C HIS A 62 9.37 0.52 4.29
N LEU A 63 9.55 0.59 2.97
CA LEU A 63 10.17 1.74 2.30
C LEU A 63 9.32 3.02 2.51
N ALA A 64 8.01 2.93 2.35
CA ALA A 64 7.10 4.05 2.63
C ALA A 64 7.18 4.48 4.11
N SER A 65 7.28 3.53 5.04
CA SER A 65 7.43 3.80 6.47
C SER A 65 8.73 4.53 6.80
N LEU A 66 9.84 4.20 6.14
CA LEU A 66 11.14 4.88 6.33
C LEU A 66 11.09 6.37 6.00
N VAL A 67 10.27 6.78 5.04
CA VAL A 67 10.13 8.18 4.62
C VAL A 67 8.89 8.87 5.20
N GLY A 68 8.18 8.21 6.11
CA GLY A 68 7.01 8.77 6.79
C GLY A 68 5.73 8.80 5.97
N THR A 69 5.70 8.14 4.82
CA THR A 69 4.49 8.03 3.99
C THR A 69 3.48 7.11 4.65
N LYS A 70 2.24 7.58 4.75
CA LYS A 70 1.14 6.83 5.37
C LYS A 70 0.78 5.61 4.52
N CYS A 71 0.60 4.45 5.16
CA CYS A 71 0.27 3.20 4.47
C CYS A 71 -1.15 2.74 4.80
N VAL A 72 -1.90 2.37 3.77
CA VAL A 72 -3.07 1.50 3.86
C VAL A 72 -2.62 0.11 3.46
N THR A 73 -2.75 -0.87 4.34
CA THR A 73 -2.16 -2.20 4.12
C THR A 73 -3.21 -3.31 4.11
N MET A 74 -3.06 -4.25 3.19
CA MET A 74 -3.91 -5.43 3.10
C MET A 74 -3.15 -6.66 3.58
N TRP A 75 -3.74 -7.42 4.49
CA TRP A 75 -3.12 -8.56 5.14
C TRP A 75 -3.87 -9.86 4.81
N GLY A 76 -3.18 -10.77 4.17
CA GLY A 76 -3.69 -12.10 3.80
C GLY A 76 -3.27 -13.19 4.79
N ALA A 77 -2.33 -14.03 4.36
CA ALA A 77 -1.82 -15.17 5.12
C ALA A 77 -1.03 -14.77 6.37
N THR A 78 -0.38 -13.62 6.34
CA THR A 78 0.39 -13.00 7.44
C THR A 78 -0.50 -12.16 8.36
N HIS A 79 0.06 -11.60 9.42
CA HIS A 79 -0.65 -10.73 10.35
C HIS A 79 0.26 -9.62 10.87
N PRO A 80 -0.25 -8.38 11.07
CA PRO A 80 0.55 -7.27 11.64
C PRO A 80 1.26 -7.64 12.95
N TYR A 81 0.62 -8.43 13.79
CA TYR A 81 1.17 -8.87 15.09
C TYR A 81 2.30 -9.91 14.99
N CYS A 82 2.60 -10.39 13.80
CA CYS A 82 3.81 -11.19 13.57
C CYS A 82 5.09 -10.36 13.53
N GLY A 83 5.01 -9.05 13.75
CA GLY A 83 6.16 -8.15 13.79
C GLY A 83 6.49 -7.48 12.45
N TYR A 84 5.68 -7.68 11.44
CA TYR A 84 5.92 -7.15 10.08
C TYR A 84 5.20 -5.83 9.78
N LYS A 85 4.49 -5.24 10.75
CA LYS A 85 3.86 -3.93 10.54
C LYS A 85 4.92 -2.86 10.23
N GLY A 86 4.62 -1.98 9.28
CA GLY A 86 5.47 -0.84 8.95
C GLY A 86 5.69 0.07 10.16
N TRP A 87 6.91 0.59 10.30
CA TRP A 87 7.31 1.46 11.40
C TRP A 87 6.42 2.71 11.48
N HIS A 88 5.90 3.02 12.66
CA HIS A 88 4.98 4.14 12.92
C HIS A 88 3.69 4.18 12.08
N GLN A 89 3.31 3.07 11.42
CA GLN A 89 2.06 3.02 10.67
C GLN A 89 0.85 2.84 11.59
N ASP A 90 -0.25 3.48 11.20
CA ASP A 90 -1.52 3.46 11.93
C ASP A 90 -2.24 2.11 11.75
N GLU A 91 -2.54 1.43 12.84
CA GLU A 91 -3.23 0.13 12.81
C GLU A 91 -4.64 0.21 12.27
N SER A 92 -5.31 1.35 12.42
CA SER A 92 -6.65 1.57 11.88
C SER A 92 -6.72 1.51 10.36
N LEU A 93 -5.57 1.66 9.69
CA LEU A 93 -5.45 1.57 8.23
C LEU A 93 -5.12 0.16 7.72
N ASN A 94 -4.99 -0.81 8.61
CA ASN A 94 -4.80 -2.20 8.23
C ASN A 94 -6.14 -2.84 7.84
N LEU A 95 -6.17 -3.44 6.67
CA LEU A 95 -7.32 -4.20 6.16
C LEU A 95 -7.02 -5.70 6.29
N SER A 96 -7.82 -6.39 7.04
CA SER A 96 -7.73 -7.84 7.18
C SER A 96 -9.09 -8.43 7.54
N LEU A 97 -9.33 -9.67 7.14
CA LEU A 97 -10.52 -10.39 7.53
C LEU A 97 -10.23 -11.30 8.72
N PRO A 98 -11.07 -11.30 9.77
CA PRO A 98 -10.96 -12.24 10.86
C PRO A 98 -11.35 -13.64 10.36
N MET A 99 -10.37 -14.54 10.29
CA MET A 99 -10.57 -15.91 9.85
C MET A 99 -9.83 -16.87 10.77
N PRO A 100 -10.42 -18.04 11.12
CA PRO A 100 -9.78 -19.00 12.02
C PRO A 100 -8.45 -19.56 11.51
N CYS A 101 -8.22 -19.51 10.19
CA CYS A 101 -6.99 -20.00 9.57
C CYS A 101 -5.86 -18.98 9.58
N ARG A 102 -6.08 -17.75 10.05
CA ARG A 102 -5.07 -16.68 10.03
C ARG A 102 -4.44 -16.47 11.42
N PRO A 103 -3.12 -16.16 11.47
CA PRO A 103 -2.14 -16.25 10.38
C PRO A 103 -1.83 -17.70 10.02
N CYS A 104 -1.82 -18.05 8.73
CA CYS A 104 -1.47 -19.39 8.27
C CYS A 104 -0.05 -19.50 7.71
N SER A 105 0.63 -18.38 7.53
CA SER A 105 2.04 -18.29 7.17
C SER A 105 2.70 -17.12 7.92
N LEU A 106 3.92 -17.33 8.40
CA LEU A 106 4.71 -16.26 9.01
C LEU A 106 5.31 -15.33 7.94
N TYR A 107 5.73 -15.91 6.82
CA TYR A 107 6.43 -15.18 5.74
C TYR A 107 5.60 -15.02 4.46
N GLY A 108 4.34 -15.46 4.45
CA GLY A 108 3.50 -15.40 3.25
C GLY A 108 3.83 -16.45 2.18
N ASP A 109 4.73 -17.38 2.47
CA ASP A 109 5.32 -18.36 1.56
C ASP A 109 4.53 -19.66 1.40
N LYS A 110 3.51 -19.87 2.25
CA LYS A 110 2.71 -21.09 2.24
C LYS A 110 1.52 -20.95 1.29
N GLN A 111 1.29 -22.01 0.53
CA GLN A 111 0.09 -22.12 -0.29
C GLN A 111 -1.17 -22.12 0.60
N CYS A 112 -2.22 -21.46 0.12
CA CYS A 112 -3.49 -21.44 0.82
C CYS A 112 -4.10 -22.84 0.89
N HIS A 113 -4.29 -23.39 2.10
CA HIS A 113 -4.88 -24.72 2.29
C HIS A 113 -6.35 -24.80 1.88
N ARG A 114 -7.05 -23.66 1.83
CA ARG A 114 -8.42 -23.56 1.29
C ARG A 114 -8.44 -23.47 -0.23
N GLY A 115 -7.36 -23.07 -0.87
CA GLY A 115 -7.24 -22.87 -2.30
C GLY A 115 -7.89 -21.59 -2.85
N ASP A 116 -8.71 -20.88 -2.05
CA ASP A 116 -9.52 -19.73 -2.50
C ASP A 116 -8.95 -18.36 -2.13
N TYR A 117 -7.92 -18.32 -1.29
CA TYR A 117 -7.33 -17.09 -0.76
C TYR A 117 -8.36 -16.09 -0.21
N HIS A 118 -9.43 -16.60 0.40
CA HIS A 118 -10.58 -15.82 0.86
C HIS A 118 -10.20 -14.64 1.76
N CYS A 119 -9.13 -14.76 2.54
CA CYS A 119 -8.59 -13.68 3.36
C CYS A 119 -8.22 -12.41 2.57
N LEU A 120 -7.97 -12.53 1.26
CA LEU A 120 -7.71 -11.42 0.35
C LEU A 120 -8.87 -11.18 -0.62
N THR A 121 -9.35 -12.25 -1.26
CA THR A 121 -10.37 -12.16 -2.33
C THR A 121 -11.71 -11.62 -1.85
N ALA A 122 -12.02 -11.76 -0.55
CA ALA A 122 -13.24 -11.22 0.04
C ALA A 122 -13.11 -9.77 0.57
N ILE A 123 -11.93 -9.18 0.55
CA ILE A 123 -11.77 -7.74 0.80
C ILE A 123 -12.32 -6.99 -0.40
N LYS A 124 -13.48 -6.36 -0.23
CA LYS A 124 -14.16 -5.66 -1.33
C LYS A 124 -13.36 -4.42 -1.75
N PRO A 125 -13.19 -4.15 -3.06
CA PRO A 125 -12.47 -2.95 -3.54
C PRO A 125 -13.01 -1.64 -2.96
N ARG A 126 -14.32 -1.54 -2.71
CA ARG A 126 -14.93 -0.39 -2.07
C ARG A 126 -14.37 -0.13 -0.67
N VAL A 127 -14.20 -1.17 0.15
CA VAL A 127 -13.64 -1.06 1.50
C VAL A 127 -12.19 -0.55 1.45
N VAL A 128 -11.41 -1.00 0.46
CA VAL A 128 -10.05 -0.52 0.23
C VAL A 128 -10.07 0.96 -0.15
N ALA A 129 -10.92 1.34 -1.10
CA ALA A 129 -11.04 2.73 -1.55
C ALA A 129 -11.48 3.68 -0.42
N ASP A 130 -12.44 3.27 0.41
CA ASP A 130 -12.90 4.05 1.55
C ASP A 130 -11.78 4.23 2.59
N ARG A 131 -10.93 3.21 2.79
CA ARG A 131 -9.78 3.30 3.69
C ARG A 131 -8.68 4.22 3.15
N VAL A 132 -8.40 4.16 1.85
CA VAL A 132 -7.48 5.09 1.18
C VAL A 132 -7.99 6.53 1.28
N LYS A 133 -9.28 6.76 1.06
CA LYS A 133 -9.89 8.08 1.22
C LYS A 133 -9.72 8.63 2.63
N LEU A 134 -10.00 7.82 3.65
CA LEU A 134 -9.79 8.20 5.05
C LEU A 134 -8.33 8.63 5.32
N ALA A 135 -7.37 7.88 4.80
CA ALA A 135 -5.96 8.19 4.94
C ALA A 135 -5.57 9.49 4.23
N LEU A 136 -6.10 9.75 3.03
CA LEU A 136 -5.89 10.99 2.27
C LEU A 136 -6.47 12.20 2.99
N ASP A 137 -7.67 12.08 3.55
CA ASP A 137 -8.33 13.17 4.28
C ASP A 137 -7.52 13.56 5.53
N ASP A 138 -6.97 12.57 6.27
CA ASP A 138 -6.08 12.84 7.41
C ASP A 138 -4.78 13.55 7.01
N VAL A 139 -4.17 13.15 5.89
CA VAL A 139 -2.97 13.81 5.36
C VAL A 139 -3.27 15.26 4.97
N LYS A 140 -4.39 15.50 4.29
CA LYS A 140 -4.82 16.86 3.90
C LYS A 140 -5.04 17.75 5.11
N MET A 141 -5.73 17.27 6.14
CA MET A 141 -5.96 18.02 7.37
C MET A 141 -4.64 18.40 8.07
N LYS A 142 -3.69 17.49 8.15
CA LYS A 142 -2.38 17.76 8.75
C LYS A 142 -1.60 18.82 7.99
N LYS A 143 -1.61 18.77 6.64
CA LYS A 143 -0.95 19.79 5.80
C LYS A 143 -1.56 21.18 5.99
N THR A 144 -2.89 21.29 6.08
CA THR A 144 -3.59 22.56 6.31
C THR A 144 -3.24 23.15 7.67
N ASN A 145 -3.21 22.34 8.72
CA ASN A 145 -2.88 22.80 10.08
C ASN A 145 -1.43 23.28 10.21
N LEU A 146 -0.48 22.65 9.50
CA LEU A 146 0.92 23.09 9.49
C LEU A 146 1.09 24.46 8.80
N GLN A 147 0.34 24.71 7.74
CA GLN A 147 0.37 26.00 7.03
C GLN A 147 -0.32 27.13 7.83
N GLY A 148 -1.34 26.80 8.64
CA GLY A 148 -2.03 27.78 9.50
C GLY A 148 -1.19 28.28 10.69
N ASN A 149 -0.27 27.46 11.18
CA ASN A 149 0.61 27.78 12.32
C ASN A 149 1.90 28.58 11.94
N GLN A 150 2.11 28.83 10.66
CA GLN A 150 3.26 29.61 10.17
C GLN A 150 2.92 31.08 9.85
N LYS A 151 1.71 31.52 10.18
CA LYS A 151 1.26 32.93 10.12
C LYS A 151 1.13 33.51 11.52
#